data_8a2c9c07cc621ec03820df260fe8b7a9
#
_entry.id   8a2c9c07cc621ec03820df260fe8b7a9
#
_cell.length_a   1.000
_cell.length_b   1.000
_cell.length_c   1.000
_cell.angle_alpha   90.00
_cell.angle_beta   90.00
_cell.angle_gamma   90.00
#
_symmetry.space_group_name_H-M   'P 1'
#
loop_
_entity.id
_entity.type
_entity.pdbx_description
1 polymer ?
#
loop_
_entity_poly.entity_id
_entity_poly.type
_entity_poly.pdbx_seq_one_letter_code
_entity_poly.pdbx_strand_id
1 'polypeptide(L)'
;DTRSGDGLVCDCDNVAADGDNFGIGGMPGFMAPEVVRGIAKPDVLTDRYSLAVVLFKLFFRGDPLEGSKVLQCVVMTEENDLIHYGKDPVFIYDPNNASNRPVNGVHDNVIKLWKIYPDFIREAFTLSFTYGIQEPNARIIEKSWIQMLIQLKLDIIHCSCGKTAFSSCLLYTSDAA
;
A
#
# COMPACT_ATOMS: atom_id res chain seq x y z
N ASP A 1 1.08 -4.84 20.71
CA ASP A 1 1.17 -5.99 21.63
C ASP A 1 0.62 -7.23 20.93
N THR A 2 1.44 -8.27 20.80
CA THR A 2 1.05 -9.51 20.12
C THR A 2 0.01 -10.34 20.91
N ARG A 3 -0.23 -10.06 22.17
CA ARG A 3 -1.21 -10.76 23.03
C ARG A 3 -2.59 -10.12 22.96
N SER A 4 -2.66 -8.79 22.99
CA SER A 4 -3.94 -8.06 22.94
C SER A 4 -4.36 -7.71 21.51
N GLY A 5 -3.44 -7.72 20.57
CA GLY A 5 -3.65 -7.19 19.22
C GLY A 5 -3.62 -5.66 19.14
N ASP A 6 -3.31 -4.98 20.26
CA ASP A 6 -3.27 -3.52 20.29
C ASP A 6 -2.07 -2.98 19.50
N GLY A 7 -2.30 -2.00 18.65
CA GLY A 7 -1.29 -1.19 18.04
C GLY A 7 -0.92 -0.02 18.94
N LEU A 8 0.38 0.20 19.14
CA LEU A 8 0.87 1.38 19.83
C LEU A 8 1.55 2.30 18.80
N VAL A 9 1.11 3.55 18.76
CA VAL A 9 1.80 4.59 18.01
C VAL A 9 2.83 5.22 18.93
N CYS A 10 4.07 5.26 18.51
CA CYS A 10 5.17 5.88 19.23
C CYS A 10 5.88 6.86 18.30
N ASP A 11 6.73 7.71 18.89
CA ASP A 11 7.46 8.76 18.16
C ASP A 11 6.50 9.76 17.48
N CYS A 12 5.61 10.34 18.31
CA CYS A 12 4.58 11.27 17.84
C CYS A 12 5.06 12.72 17.77
N ASP A 13 6.35 12.98 17.79
CA ASP A 13 6.92 14.33 17.84
C ASP A 13 6.59 15.18 16.60
N ASN A 14 6.23 14.53 15.50
CA ASN A 14 5.89 15.13 14.22
C ASN A 14 4.38 15.23 13.96
N VAL A 15 3.55 14.88 14.94
CA VAL A 15 2.08 15.04 14.81
C VAL A 15 1.73 16.52 14.93
N ALA A 16 1.09 17.03 13.89
CA ALA A 16 0.63 18.41 13.81
C ALA A 16 -0.87 18.48 13.49
N ALA A 17 -1.51 19.60 13.81
CA ALA A 17 -2.85 19.86 13.33
C ALA A 17 -2.84 20.02 11.78
N ASP A 18 -3.96 19.69 11.14
CA ASP A 18 -4.10 19.84 9.70
C ASP A 18 -3.86 21.30 9.28
N GLY A 19 -2.93 21.49 8.34
CA GLY A 19 -2.47 22.82 7.93
C GLY A 19 -1.28 23.40 8.70
N ASP A 20 -0.95 22.86 9.87
CA ASP A 20 0.26 23.22 10.63
C ASP A 20 1.41 22.29 10.20
N ASN A 21 2.27 22.79 9.34
CA ASN A 21 3.42 22.01 8.87
C ASN A 21 4.71 22.60 9.41
N PHE A 22 5.42 21.82 10.22
CA PHE A 22 6.74 22.18 10.77
C PHE A 22 7.90 22.00 9.77
N GLY A 23 7.60 21.75 8.49
CA GLY A 23 8.62 21.56 7.45
C GLY A 23 9.34 20.22 7.54
N ILE A 24 8.81 19.28 8.30
CA ILE A 24 9.39 17.94 8.43
C ILE A 24 8.98 17.11 7.24
N GLY A 25 9.93 16.73 6.42
CA GLY A 25 9.76 15.77 5.34
C GLY A 25 9.75 14.34 5.88
N GLY A 26 8.98 13.47 5.25
CA GLY A 26 9.00 12.03 5.51
C GLY A 26 10.05 11.30 4.66
N MET A 27 10.04 9.97 4.72
CA MET A 27 10.81 9.13 3.80
C MET A 27 10.10 9.04 2.44
N PRO A 28 10.80 9.22 1.31
CA PRO A 28 10.18 9.25 -0.03
C PRO A 28 9.22 8.09 -0.32
N GLY A 29 9.55 6.87 0.07
CA GLY A 29 8.70 5.69 -0.14
C GLY A 29 7.39 5.66 0.68
N PHE A 30 7.17 6.62 1.61
CA PHE A 30 5.92 6.78 2.36
C PHE A 30 5.20 8.08 2.02
N MET A 31 5.90 9.04 1.42
CA MET A 31 5.34 10.35 1.10
C MET A 31 4.47 10.29 -0.15
N ALA A 32 3.39 11.06 -0.15
CA ALA A 32 2.59 11.25 -1.35
C ALA A 32 3.42 11.91 -2.47
N PRO A 33 3.21 11.54 -3.75
CA PRO A 33 4.03 12.01 -4.86
C PRO A 33 4.13 13.53 -4.99
N GLU A 34 3.07 14.26 -4.65
CA GLU A 34 3.05 15.73 -4.65
C GLU A 34 3.96 16.32 -3.56
N VAL A 35 4.12 15.63 -2.43
CA VAL A 35 5.06 16.03 -1.36
C VAL A 35 6.49 15.73 -1.76
N VAL A 36 6.74 14.56 -2.35
CA VAL A 36 8.07 14.19 -2.88
C VAL A 36 8.55 15.22 -3.93
N ARG A 37 7.63 15.71 -4.76
CA ARG A 37 7.92 16.75 -5.76
C ARG A 37 8.08 18.16 -5.16
N GLY A 38 7.77 18.34 -3.88
CA GLY A 38 7.81 19.64 -3.22
C GLY A 38 6.73 20.64 -3.68
N ILE A 39 5.64 20.15 -4.30
CA ILE A 39 4.52 20.99 -4.78
C ILE A 39 3.36 21.03 -3.80
N ALA A 40 3.36 20.17 -2.79
CA ALA A 40 2.41 20.17 -1.70
C ALA A 40 3.14 19.99 -0.37
N LYS A 41 2.50 20.44 0.71
CA LYS A 41 2.92 20.14 2.08
C LYS A 41 2.12 18.97 2.61
N PRO A 42 2.63 18.24 3.62
CA PRO A 42 1.85 17.22 4.31
C PRO A 42 0.53 17.79 4.85
N ASP A 43 -0.55 17.06 4.60
CA ASP A 43 -1.91 17.32 5.03
C ASP A 43 -2.69 16.01 5.18
N VAL A 44 -3.97 16.07 5.53
CA VAL A 44 -4.81 14.88 5.69
C VAL A 44 -4.91 14.04 4.41
N LEU A 45 -4.83 14.65 3.24
CA LEU A 45 -4.90 13.91 1.97
C LEU A 45 -3.60 13.13 1.71
N THR A 46 -2.46 13.75 2.02
CA THR A 46 -1.16 13.09 1.90
C THR A 46 -0.99 11.98 2.94
N ASP A 47 -1.55 12.14 4.14
CA ASP A 47 -1.56 11.11 5.19
C ASP A 47 -2.38 9.90 4.79
N ARG A 48 -3.49 10.06 4.04
CA ARG A 48 -4.25 8.95 3.46
C ARG A 48 -3.43 8.12 2.47
N TYR A 49 -2.57 8.78 1.70
CA TYR A 49 -1.63 8.06 0.85
C TYR A 49 -0.61 7.27 1.67
N SER A 50 0.00 7.90 2.66
CA SER A 50 0.96 7.26 3.57
C SER A 50 0.33 6.08 4.31
N LEU A 51 -0.93 6.21 4.76
CA LEU A 51 -1.69 5.11 5.36
C LEU A 51 -1.84 3.93 4.39
N ALA A 52 -2.18 4.19 3.14
CA ALA A 52 -2.28 3.13 2.13
C ALA A 52 -0.94 2.43 1.91
N VAL A 53 0.19 3.17 1.89
CA VAL A 53 1.54 2.58 1.80
C VAL A 53 1.84 1.69 3.00
N VAL A 54 1.58 2.15 4.22
CA VAL A 54 1.79 1.37 5.45
C VAL A 54 0.96 0.09 5.41
N LEU A 55 -0.32 0.18 5.07
CA LEU A 55 -1.20 -1.00 4.97
C LEU A 55 -0.71 -1.97 3.88
N PHE A 56 -0.28 -1.46 2.73
CA PHE A 56 0.27 -2.32 1.68
C PHE A 56 1.50 -3.09 2.15
N LYS A 57 2.45 -2.40 2.80
CA LYS A 57 3.66 -3.03 3.36
C LYS A 57 3.32 -4.09 4.42
N LEU A 58 2.32 -3.84 5.26
CA LEU A 58 1.86 -4.80 6.26
C LEU A 58 1.23 -6.05 5.61
N PHE A 59 0.41 -5.89 4.58
CA PHE A 59 -0.30 -7.00 3.94
C PHE A 59 0.59 -7.80 3.00
N PHE A 60 1.40 -7.12 2.19
CA PHE A 60 2.13 -7.78 1.11
C PHE A 60 3.63 -7.93 1.38
N ARG A 61 4.14 -7.37 2.49
CA ARG A 61 5.56 -7.43 2.88
C ARG A 61 6.49 -6.93 1.76
N GLY A 62 6.11 -5.86 1.10
CA GLY A 62 6.85 -5.21 0.04
C GLY A 62 6.32 -3.81 -0.21
N ASP A 63 6.92 -3.10 -1.14
CA ASP A 63 6.59 -1.71 -1.47
C ASP A 63 5.61 -1.65 -2.66
N PRO A 64 4.61 -0.77 -2.66
CA PRO A 64 3.66 -0.65 -3.76
C PRO A 64 4.27 -0.09 -5.05
N LEU A 65 5.37 0.65 -4.97
CA LEU A 65 6.00 1.30 -6.12
C LEU A 65 7.36 0.68 -6.50
N GLU A 66 7.90 -0.24 -5.68
CA GLU A 66 9.18 -0.89 -5.96
C GLU A 66 8.98 -2.22 -6.69
N GLY A 67 9.09 -2.20 -8.00
CA GLY A 67 9.05 -3.36 -8.88
C GLY A 67 10.28 -3.41 -9.79
N SER A 68 10.10 -3.89 -11.01
CA SER A 68 11.18 -4.03 -11.99
C SER A 68 11.87 -2.71 -12.37
N LYS A 69 11.18 -1.57 -12.29
CA LYS A 69 11.78 -0.25 -12.55
C LYS A 69 12.87 0.10 -11.55
N VAL A 70 12.62 -0.15 -10.26
CA VAL A 70 13.60 0.15 -9.19
C VAL A 70 14.81 -0.75 -9.30
N LEU A 71 14.65 -2.01 -9.70
CA LEU A 71 15.77 -2.93 -9.91
C LEU A 71 16.72 -2.53 -11.05
N GLN A 72 16.31 -1.63 -11.92
CA GLN A 72 17.18 -1.07 -12.96
C GLN A 72 18.11 0.02 -12.43
N CYS A 73 17.82 0.55 -11.24
CA CYS A 73 18.66 1.54 -10.59
C CYS A 73 19.73 0.83 -9.75
N VAL A 74 21.01 1.08 -10.08
CA VAL A 74 22.14 0.49 -9.36
C VAL A 74 22.23 1.05 -7.93
N VAL A 75 21.88 2.32 -7.75
CA VAL A 75 21.86 3.03 -6.46
C VAL A 75 20.63 3.93 -6.41
N MET A 76 19.91 3.89 -5.30
CA MET A 76 18.86 4.87 -5.02
C MET A 76 19.52 6.18 -4.59
N THR A 77 19.37 7.19 -5.42
CA THR A 77 19.80 8.57 -5.17
C THR A 77 18.56 9.44 -4.97
N GLU A 78 18.71 10.64 -4.42
CA GLU A 78 17.62 11.62 -4.30
C GLU A 78 16.92 11.90 -5.65
N GLU A 79 17.68 11.88 -6.75
CA GLU A 79 17.12 12.04 -8.09
C GLU A 79 16.27 10.83 -8.51
N ASN A 80 16.73 9.61 -8.21
CA ASN A 80 15.96 8.38 -8.47
C ASN A 80 14.71 8.31 -7.58
N ASP A 81 14.81 8.70 -6.31
CA ASP A 81 13.66 8.80 -5.41
C ASP A 81 12.62 9.79 -5.95
N LEU A 82 13.08 10.97 -6.41
CA LEU A 82 12.20 11.96 -7.01
C LEU A 82 11.49 11.43 -8.28
N ILE A 83 12.14 10.60 -9.06
CA ILE A 83 11.54 9.98 -10.24
C ILE A 83 10.53 8.92 -9.81
N HIS A 84 10.96 7.94 -9.00
CA HIS A 84 10.15 6.76 -8.68
C HIS A 84 8.95 7.05 -7.79
N TYR A 85 9.12 7.94 -6.81
CA TYR A 85 8.05 8.25 -5.86
C TYR A 85 7.32 9.57 -6.15
N GLY A 86 7.90 10.45 -6.98
CA GLY A 86 7.35 11.77 -7.24
C GLY A 86 6.84 11.98 -8.66
N LYS A 87 7.74 11.87 -9.67
CA LYS A 87 7.43 12.27 -11.04
C LYS A 87 6.75 11.19 -11.87
N ASP A 88 7.16 9.92 -11.68
CA ASP A 88 6.66 8.78 -12.46
C ASP A 88 6.43 7.56 -11.55
N PRO A 89 5.59 7.71 -10.48
CA PRO A 89 5.22 6.60 -9.62
C PRO A 89 4.34 5.62 -10.39
N VAL A 90 4.76 4.36 -10.45
CA VAL A 90 4.01 3.30 -11.13
C VAL A 90 3.73 2.16 -10.14
N PHE A 91 2.47 1.90 -9.88
CA PHE A 91 2.05 0.81 -9.02
C PHE A 91 2.47 -0.54 -9.60
N ILE A 92 3.01 -1.42 -8.77
CA ILE A 92 3.54 -2.73 -9.23
C ILE A 92 2.46 -3.66 -9.80
N TYR A 93 1.17 -3.39 -9.50
CA TYR A 93 0.03 -4.10 -10.07
C TYR A 93 -0.93 -3.18 -10.85
N ASP A 94 -0.43 -2.06 -11.39
CA ASP A 94 -1.22 -1.16 -12.22
C ASP A 94 -1.82 -1.93 -13.41
N PRO A 95 -3.15 -2.00 -13.57
CA PRO A 95 -3.78 -2.74 -14.66
C PRO A 95 -3.45 -2.18 -16.04
N ASN A 96 -3.13 -0.87 -16.12
CA ASN A 96 -2.90 -0.16 -17.36
C ASN A 96 -1.41 0.04 -17.68
N ASN A 97 -0.52 -0.18 -16.71
CA ASN A 97 0.92 0.01 -16.88
C ASN A 97 1.72 -1.15 -16.30
N ALA A 98 2.24 -1.99 -17.18
CA ALA A 98 3.01 -3.17 -16.79
C ALA A 98 4.53 -2.93 -16.62
N SER A 99 4.99 -1.67 -16.73
CA SER A 99 6.43 -1.36 -16.71
C SER A 99 7.13 -1.62 -15.37
N ASN A 100 6.36 -1.71 -14.27
CA ASN A 100 6.91 -1.87 -12.92
C ASN A 100 6.42 -3.15 -12.22
N ARG A 101 6.24 -4.25 -12.95
CA ARG A 101 5.77 -5.51 -12.37
C ARG A 101 6.73 -6.08 -11.33
N PRO A 102 6.21 -6.78 -10.30
CA PRO A 102 7.05 -7.52 -9.36
C PRO A 102 7.87 -8.60 -10.09
N VAL A 103 9.09 -8.83 -9.63
CA VAL A 103 10.04 -9.79 -10.22
C VAL A 103 10.17 -11.02 -9.32
N ASN A 104 10.02 -12.22 -9.91
CA ASN A 104 10.22 -13.49 -9.21
C ASN A 104 11.65 -13.57 -8.64
N GLY A 105 11.78 -14.13 -7.45
CA GLY A 105 13.05 -14.23 -6.74
C GLY A 105 13.42 -12.98 -5.94
N VAL A 106 12.80 -11.83 -6.22
CA VAL A 106 13.01 -10.58 -5.47
C VAL A 106 11.75 -10.20 -4.69
N HIS A 107 10.59 -10.21 -5.35
CA HIS A 107 9.31 -9.77 -4.79
C HIS A 107 8.37 -10.94 -4.47
N ASP A 108 8.90 -12.11 -4.11
CA ASP A 108 8.12 -13.35 -3.93
C ASP A 108 7.00 -13.22 -2.90
N ASN A 109 7.23 -12.46 -1.82
CA ASN A 109 6.19 -12.21 -0.82
C ASN A 109 5.00 -11.47 -1.42
N VAL A 110 5.25 -10.39 -2.15
CA VAL A 110 4.20 -9.59 -2.81
C VAL A 110 3.45 -10.44 -3.82
N ILE A 111 4.16 -11.19 -4.68
CA ILE A 111 3.57 -12.04 -5.72
C ILE A 111 2.67 -13.10 -5.10
N LYS A 112 3.13 -13.75 -4.03
CA LYS A 112 2.38 -14.79 -3.33
C LYS A 112 1.18 -14.24 -2.60
N LEU A 113 1.37 -13.18 -1.81
CA LEU A 113 0.33 -12.61 -0.96
C LEU A 113 -0.74 -11.88 -1.78
N TRP A 114 -0.38 -11.22 -2.90
CA TRP A 114 -1.35 -10.58 -3.80
C TRP A 114 -2.44 -11.53 -4.29
N LYS A 115 -2.11 -12.79 -4.52
CA LYS A 115 -3.05 -13.82 -4.99
C LYS A 115 -3.95 -14.35 -3.87
N ILE A 116 -3.54 -14.19 -2.60
CA ILE A 116 -4.26 -14.74 -1.44
C ILE A 116 -5.35 -13.78 -0.97
N TYR A 117 -5.12 -12.47 -1.07
CA TYR A 117 -6.09 -11.49 -0.58
C TYR A 117 -7.29 -11.34 -1.52
N PRO A 118 -8.50 -11.11 -0.96
CA PRO A 118 -9.73 -10.89 -1.72
C PRO A 118 -9.64 -9.70 -2.68
N ASP A 119 -10.47 -9.72 -3.73
CA ASP A 119 -10.50 -8.70 -4.77
C ASP A 119 -10.71 -7.29 -4.21
N PHE A 120 -11.64 -7.11 -3.27
CA PHE A 120 -11.94 -5.79 -2.71
C PHE A 120 -10.72 -5.14 -2.04
N ILE A 121 -9.81 -5.93 -1.43
CA ILE A 121 -8.54 -5.43 -0.89
C ILE A 121 -7.58 -5.05 -2.01
N ARG A 122 -7.47 -5.89 -3.04
CA ARG A 122 -6.62 -5.62 -4.21
C ARG A 122 -7.07 -4.39 -4.98
N GLU A 123 -8.38 -4.23 -5.15
CA GLU A 123 -9.00 -3.06 -5.78
C GLU A 123 -8.75 -1.79 -4.98
N ALA A 124 -8.87 -1.85 -3.64
CA ALA A 124 -8.59 -0.71 -2.78
C ALA A 124 -7.14 -0.21 -2.94
N PHE A 125 -6.17 -1.13 -2.97
CA PHE A 125 -4.77 -0.74 -3.21
C PHE A 125 -4.53 -0.28 -4.65
N THR A 126 -5.17 -0.92 -5.63
CA THR A 126 -5.10 -0.47 -7.03
C THR A 126 -5.62 0.96 -7.16
N LEU A 127 -6.78 1.27 -6.57
CA LEU A 127 -7.32 2.63 -6.55
C LEU A 127 -6.36 3.62 -5.87
N SER A 128 -5.81 3.25 -4.72
CA SER A 128 -4.91 4.12 -3.94
C SER A 128 -3.64 4.49 -4.72
N PHE A 129 -3.06 3.53 -5.45
CA PHE A 129 -1.77 3.70 -6.14
C PHE A 129 -1.88 3.91 -7.65
N THR A 130 -3.08 4.15 -8.17
CA THR A 130 -3.33 4.59 -9.55
C THR A 130 -4.11 5.90 -9.55
N TYR A 131 -5.42 5.85 -9.46
CA TYR A 131 -6.27 7.03 -9.47
C TYR A 131 -6.01 7.97 -8.27
N GLY A 132 -5.79 7.43 -7.07
CA GLY A 132 -5.47 8.22 -5.86
C GLY A 132 -4.13 8.97 -5.90
N ILE A 133 -3.21 8.59 -6.81
CA ILE A 133 -2.00 9.37 -7.10
C ILE A 133 -2.34 10.65 -7.86
N GLN A 134 -3.25 10.55 -8.83
CA GLN A 134 -3.63 11.65 -9.71
C GLN A 134 -4.65 12.58 -9.06
N GLU A 135 -5.57 12.00 -8.27
CA GLU A 135 -6.69 12.69 -7.63
C GLU A 135 -6.64 12.52 -6.10
N PRO A 136 -5.92 13.38 -5.36
CA PRO A 136 -5.77 13.25 -3.90
C PRO A 136 -7.09 13.18 -3.14
N ASN A 137 -8.13 13.89 -3.61
CA ASN A 137 -9.46 13.86 -3.00
C ASN A 137 -10.18 12.51 -3.14
N ALA A 138 -9.75 11.65 -4.05
CA ALA A 138 -10.30 10.32 -4.26
C ALA A 138 -9.61 9.24 -3.40
N ARG A 139 -8.62 9.58 -2.62
CA ARG A 139 -7.92 8.66 -1.72
C ARG A 139 -8.86 8.09 -0.68
N ILE A 140 -8.69 6.81 -0.40
CA ILE A 140 -9.54 6.08 0.52
C ILE A 140 -9.40 6.66 1.93
N ILE A 141 -10.52 7.04 2.51
CA ILE A 141 -10.58 7.58 3.86
C ILE A 141 -10.41 6.49 4.92
N GLU A 142 -9.98 6.89 6.11
CA GLU A 142 -9.68 6.03 7.25
C GLU A 142 -10.85 5.12 7.61
N LYS A 143 -12.08 5.66 7.59
CA LYS A 143 -13.32 4.91 7.87
C LYS A 143 -13.55 3.76 6.87
N SER A 144 -13.24 3.99 5.60
CA SER A 144 -13.38 2.95 4.57
C SER A 144 -12.35 1.83 4.76
N TRP A 145 -11.11 2.17 5.13
CA TRP A 145 -10.11 1.18 5.51
C TRP A 145 -10.56 0.33 6.71
N ILE A 146 -11.09 0.96 7.75
CA ILE A 146 -11.62 0.24 8.93
C ILE A 146 -12.71 -0.74 8.51
N GLN A 147 -13.66 -0.33 7.67
CA GLN A 147 -14.73 -1.20 7.18
C GLN A 147 -14.19 -2.39 6.40
N MET A 148 -13.24 -2.16 5.48
CA MET A 148 -12.60 -3.23 4.72
C MET A 148 -11.80 -4.19 5.61
N LEU A 149 -11.12 -3.68 6.64
CA LEU A 149 -10.39 -4.52 7.60
C LEU A 149 -11.33 -5.38 8.45
N ILE A 150 -12.46 -4.84 8.87
CA ILE A 150 -13.52 -5.60 9.57
C ILE A 150 -14.07 -6.69 8.64
N GLN A 151 -14.40 -6.34 7.40
CA GLN A 151 -14.86 -7.30 6.39
C GLN A 151 -13.82 -8.41 6.17
N LEU A 152 -12.55 -8.04 6.00
CA LEU A 152 -11.45 -8.98 5.81
C LEU A 152 -11.32 -9.94 6.99
N LYS A 153 -11.45 -9.43 8.23
CA LYS A 153 -11.44 -10.25 9.44
C LYS A 153 -12.60 -11.25 9.48
N LEU A 154 -13.79 -10.83 9.08
CA LEU A 154 -14.98 -11.69 9.03
C LEU A 154 -14.89 -12.74 7.92
N ASP A 155 -14.12 -12.47 6.86
CA ASP A 155 -13.93 -13.36 5.71
C ASP A 155 -12.89 -14.48 5.98
N ILE A 156 -12.20 -14.42 7.13
CA ILE A 156 -11.23 -15.44 7.52
C ILE A 156 -11.98 -16.71 7.96
N ILE A 157 -11.67 -17.82 7.31
CA ILE A 157 -12.13 -19.16 7.68
C ILE A 157 -10.96 -20.02 8.11
N HIS A 158 -11.23 -20.87 9.09
CA HIS A 158 -10.28 -21.84 9.61
C HIS A 158 -10.63 -23.23 9.10
N CYS A 159 -9.67 -23.85 8.39
CA CYS A 159 -9.81 -25.25 7.99
C CYS A 159 -9.54 -26.19 9.18
N SER A 160 -10.20 -27.34 9.22
CA SER A 160 -9.90 -28.42 10.18
C SER A 160 -8.44 -28.91 10.10
N CYS A 161 -7.74 -28.64 9.00
CA CYS A 161 -6.31 -28.91 8.82
C CYS A 161 -5.38 -27.88 9.49
N GLY A 162 -5.94 -26.88 10.22
CA GLY A 162 -5.18 -25.80 10.87
C GLY A 162 -4.73 -24.66 9.96
N LYS A 163 -5.09 -24.69 8.67
CA LYS A 163 -4.81 -23.58 7.74
C LYS A 163 -5.94 -22.57 7.75
N THR A 164 -5.59 -21.32 7.47
CA THR A 164 -6.54 -20.21 7.28
C THR A 164 -6.62 -19.83 5.80
N ALA A 165 -7.81 -19.42 5.37
CA ALA A 165 -8.08 -18.89 4.04
C ALA A 165 -9.16 -17.82 4.11
N PHE A 166 -9.35 -17.06 3.04
CA PHE A 166 -10.50 -16.16 2.91
C PHE A 166 -11.64 -16.90 2.20
N SER A 167 -12.87 -16.76 2.70
CA SER A 167 -14.04 -17.44 2.15
C SER A 167 -14.30 -17.02 0.70
N SER A 168 -14.11 -15.76 0.38
CA SER A 168 -14.22 -15.22 -0.98
C SER A 168 -13.25 -15.85 -1.97
N CYS A 169 -12.08 -16.33 -1.53
CA CYS A 169 -11.11 -17.00 -2.39
C CYS A 169 -11.46 -18.46 -2.70
N LEU A 170 -12.32 -19.09 -1.89
CA LEU A 170 -12.72 -20.50 -2.10
C LEU A 170 -13.79 -20.66 -3.17
N LEU A 171 -14.56 -19.61 -3.45
CA LEU A 171 -15.61 -19.63 -4.46
C LEU A 171 -15.07 -19.81 -5.89
N TYR A 172 -13.78 -19.49 -6.11
CA TYR A 172 -13.13 -19.62 -7.42
C TYR A 172 -12.41 -20.97 -7.64
N THR A 173 -12.32 -21.82 -6.61
CA THR A 173 -11.63 -23.13 -6.72
C THR A 173 -12.59 -24.31 -6.90
N SER A 174 -13.90 -24.09 -6.81
CA SER A 174 -14.92 -25.16 -6.94
C SER A 174 -15.26 -25.50 -8.39
N ASP A 175 -14.84 -24.70 -9.37
CA ASP A 175 -15.10 -24.94 -10.80
C ASP A 175 -13.97 -25.67 -11.55
N ALA A 176 -12.97 -26.18 -10.82
CA ALA A 176 -11.85 -26.96 -11.37
C ALA A 176 -11.84 -28.39 -10.81
N ALA A 177 -12.95 -29.12 -11.03
CA ALA A 177 -13.05 -30.57 -10.82
C ALA A 177 -13.68 -31.24 -12.02
#